data_ed4c7b7c131e50214ba86752c49b7d70
#
_entry.id   ed4c7b7c131e50214ba86752c49b7d70
#
_cell.length_a   1.000
_cell.length_b   1.000
_cell.length_c   1.000
_cell.angle_alpha   90.00
_cell.angle_beta   90.00
_cell.angle_gamma   90.00
#
_symmetry.space_group_name_H-M   'P 1'
#
loop_
_entity.id
_entity.type
_entity.pdbx_description
1 polymer ?
#
loop_
_entity_poly.entity_id
_entity_poly.type
_entity_poly.pdbx_seq_one_letter_code
_entity_poly.pdbx_strand_id
1 'polypeptide(L)'
;MNHLTIVTYHYVRPIKGSKFPGIRGLELEGFRRQLDYLDKNYTIIGTEQVIDASRNGSKLPAKACWLTFDDGYADHSKFVLPELLKRNLHGAFFPPKVAIEDTVVLEANLVHHILSCVDDVKQLVFKLNSCCRSSGIADSEIGSHYNEYAVPNRFDNAETVYVKRMLQHVLPPELRLSISRDFFDEFVGVSVADFSDELYMSVDEVRDLVKSGMYVGSHGSRHYPLDKISSGEQQKDIQQSLNFLEHVGAPTKDWVMCYPYGAYNDVTLSLVKKHGASLGITIDFGVANFEADNLFALPRLDTNDFPQ
;
A
#
# COMPACT_ATOMS: atom_id res chain seq x y z
N MET A 1 -0.60 -10.84 -27.69
CA MET A 1 -1.13 -10.85 -26.30
C MET A 1 -0.51 -9.67 -25.59
N ASN A 2 -1.33 -8.82 -24.98
CA ASN A 2 -0.90 -7.57 -24.36
C ASN A 2 -0.85 -7.77 -22.83
N HIS A 3 0.19 -8.49 -22.38
CA HIS A 3 0.40 -8.81 -20.95
C HIS A 3 1.34 -7.83 -20.29
N LEU A 4 1.06 -7.50 -19.03
CA LEU A 4 1.88 -6.64 -18.18
C LEU A 4 2.10 -7.30 -16.81
N THR A 5 3.35 -7.50 -16.44
CA THR A 5 3.73 -7.82 -15.07
C THR A 5 3.80 -6.54 -14.26
N ILE A 6 2.92 -6.38 -13.28
CA ILE A 6 2.90 -5.22 -12.39
C ILE A 6 3.45 -5.68 -11.04
N VAL A 7 4.58 -5.10 -10.61
CA VAL A 7 5.22 -5.48 -9.34
C VAL A 7 4.89 -4.47 -8.27
N THR A 8 4.38 -4.92 -7.12
CA THR A 8 4.09 -4.05 -5.98
C THR A 8 5.18 -4.11 -4.92
N TYR A 9 5.63 -2.95 -4.50
CA TYR A 9 6.56 -2.72 -3.40
C TYR A 9 5.92 -1.85 -2.32
N HIS A 10 6.31 -2.12 -1.06
CA HIS A 10 5.96 -1.32 0.11
C HIS A 10 7.25 -0.84 0.79
N TYR A 11 7.61 -1.41 1.96
CA TYR A 11 8.88 -1.09 2.63
C TYR A 11 10.08 -1.60 1.84
N VAL A 12 11.00 -0.71 1.49
CA VAL A 12 12.29 -1.02 0.86
C VAL A 12 13.39 -0.28 1.61
N ARG A 13 14.04 -0.95 2.56
CA ARG A 13 15.00 -0.30 3.47
C ARG A 13 16.05 -1.27 3.99
N PRO A 14 17.17 -0.76 4.55
CA PRO A 14 18.04 -1.58 5.39
C PRO A 14 17.24 -1.99 6.65
N ILE A 15 16.84 -3.26 6.74
CA ILE A 15 16.03 -3.78 7.87
C ILE A 15 16.95 -4.31 8.96
N LYS A 16 17.98 -5.09 8.58
CA LYS A 16 18.95 -5.65 9.52
C LYS A 16 19.73 -4.53 10.19
N GLY A 17 19.68 -4.51 11.53
CA GLY A 17 20.33 -3.45 12.33
C GLY A 17 19.58 -2.12 12.38
N SER A 18 18.37 -2.05 11.83
CA SER A 18 17.46 -0.90 12.00
C SER A 18 16.81 -0.90 13.38
N LYS A 19 16.12 0.21 13.71
CA LYS A 19 15.28 0.32 14.91
C LYS A 19 14.15 -0.71 14.97
N PHE A 20 13.69 -1.19 13.80
CA PHE A 20 12.59 -2.16 13.66
C PHE A 20 13.01 -3.37 12.81
N PRO A 21 13.92 -4.23 13.33
CA PRO A 21 14.43 -5.37 12.55
C PRO A 21 13.37 -6.46 12.31
N GLY A 22 12.25 -6.43 13.03
CA GLY A 22 11.11 -7.33 12.83
C GLY A 22 10.11 -6.86 11.77
N ILE A 23 10.30 -5.65 11.18
CA ILE A 23 9.39 -5.17 10.13
C ILE A 23 9.48 -6.07 8.89
N ARG A 24 8.32 -6.46 8.38
CA ARG A 24 8.26 -7.23 7.14
C ARG A 24 8.32 -6.32 5.93
N GLY A 25 9.47 -6.27 5.31
CA GLY A 25 9.75 -5.47 4.13
C GLY A 25 10.87 -6.10 3.31
N LEU A 26 11.20 -5.47 2.21
CA LEU A 26 12.29 -5.90 1.34
C LEU A 26 13.59 -5.20 1.78
N GLU A 27 14.61 -6.00 2.10
CA GLU A 27 15.96 -5.49 2.31
C GLU A 27 16.46 -4.73 1.08
N LEU A 28 17.14 -3.62 1.29
CA LEU A 28 17.67 -2.81 0.18
C LEU A 28 18.54 -3.62 -0.79
N GLU A 29 19.37 -4.52 -0.27
CA GLU A 29 20.17 -5.41 -1.12
C GLU A 29 19.31 -6.44 -1.88
N GLY A 30 18.20 -6.89 -1.29
CA GLY A 30 17.18 -7.70 -1.97
C GLY A 30 16.54 -6.94 -3.12
N PHE A 31 16.17 -5.68 -2.90
CA PHE A 31 15.62 -4.80 -3.93
C PHE A 31 16.59 -4.61 -5.11
N ARG A 32 17.87 -4.36 -4.83
CA ARG A 32 18.91 -4.24 -5.87
C ARG A 32 19.00 -5.51 -6.73
N ARG A 33 19.02 -6.69 -6.09
CA ARG A 33 19.03 -7.97 -6.81
C ARG A 33 17.75 -8.21 -7.61
N GLN A 34 16.59 -7.79 -7.09
CA GLN A 34 15.34 -7.87 -7.85
C GLN A 34 15.36 -6.97 -9.08
N LEU A 35 15.85 -5.73 -8.96
CA LEU A 35 16.00 -4.85 -10.11
C LEU A 35 16.93 -5.47 -11.17
N ASP A 36 18.06 -6.05 -10.77
CA ASP A 36 18.97 -6.74 -11.68
C ASP A 36 18.31 -7.95 -12.37
N TYR A 37 17.49 -8.71 -11.63
CA TYR A 37 16.70 -9.81 -12.18
C TYR A 37 15.64 -9.34 -13.17
N LEU A 38 14.89 -8.29 -12.81
CA LEU A 38 13.81 -7.75 -13.62
C LEU A 38 14.37 -7.12 -14.92
N ASP A 39 15.43 -6.35 -14.84
CA ASP A 39 16.09 -5.75 -16.01
C ASP A 39 16.61 -6.81 -16.99
N LYS A 40 17.13 -7.94 -16.49
CA LYS A 40 17.61 -9.06 -17.31
C LYS A 40 16.48 -9.84 -17.98
N ASN A 41 15.32 -9.99 -17.34
CA ASN A 41 14.28 -10.95 -17.74
C ASN A 41 13.03 -10.31 -18.33
N TYR A 42 12.84 -9.01 -18.12
CA TYR A 42 11.66 -8.23 -18.51
C TYR A 42 12.08 -6.95 -19.26
N THR A 43 11.13 -6.33 -19.91
CA THR A 43 11.26 -4.95 -20.40
C THR A 43 10.55 -4.04 -19.41
N ILE A 44 11.32 -3.36 -18.54
CA ILE A 44 10.76 -2.40 -17.57
C ILE A 44 10.29 -1.17 -18.31
N ILE A 45 9.02 -0.77 -18.12
CA ILE A 45 8.37 0.32 -18.83
C ILE A 45 7.88 1.40 -17.87
N GLY A 46 7.79 2.64 -18.38
CA GLY A 46 7.21 3.75 -17.65
C GLY A 46 5.68 3.75 -17.67
N THR A 47 5.08 4.48 -16.73
CA THR A 47 3.61 4.58 -16.59
C THR A 47 2.94 5.17 -17.83
N GLU A 48 3.59 6.07 -18.56
CA GLU A 48 3.06 6.65 -19.80
C GLU A 48 2.75 5.58 -20.85
N GLN A 49 3.62 4.59 -20.99
CA GLN A 49 3.40 3.46 -21.93
C GLN A 49 2.23 2.58 -21.48
N VAL A 50 2.05 2.40 -20.16
CA VAL A 50 0.92 1.65 -19.58
C VAL A 50 -0.39 2.39 -19.84
N ILE A 51 -0.42 3.70 -19.62
CA ILE A 51 -1.59 4.57 -19.88
C ILE A 51 -1.91 4.59 -21.38
N ASP A 52 -0.91 4.70 -22.24
CA ASP A 52 -1.11 4.68 -23.71
C ASP A 52 -1.70 3.35 -24.18
N ALA A 53 -1.19 2.24 -23.65
CA ALA A 53 -1.76 0.92 -23.93
C ALA A 53 -3.22 0.78 -23.46
N SER A 54 -3.55 1.33 -22.29
CA SER A 54 -4.92 1.33 -21.76
C SER A 54 -5.90 2.15 -22.59
N ARG A 55 -5.48 3.32 -23.06
CA ARG A 55 -6.36 4.29 -23.72
C ARG A 55 -6.44 4.12 -25.22
N ASN A 56 -5.29 3.88 -25.84
CA ASN A 56 -5.15 3.87 -27.31
C ASN A 56 -4.99 2.46 -27.87
N GLY A 57 -4.94 1.42 -27.02
CA GLY A 57 -4.72 0.05 -27.45
C GLY A 57 -3.31 -0.20 -28.01
N SER A 58 -2.34 0.65 -27.65
CA SER A 58 -0.95 0.48 -28.05
C SER A 58 -0.40 -0.85 -27.51
N LYS A 59 0.44 -1.49 -28.29
CA LYS A 59 1.05 -2.76 -27.87
C LYS A 59 2.16 -2.53 -26.86
N LEU A 60 2.08 -3.24 -25.74
CA LEU A 60 3.17 -3.33 -24.78
C LEU A 60 4.33 -4.16 -25.37
N PRO A 61 5.58 -3.87 -25.00
CA PRO A 61 6.71 -4.71 -25.40
C PRO A 61 6.58 -6.12 -24.82
N ALA A 62 7.30 -7.06 -25.41
CA ALA A 62 7.35 -8.42 -24.87
C ALA A 62 7.88 -8.43 -23.45
N LYS A 63 7.25 -9.21 -22.56
CA LYS A 63 7.61 -9.27 -21.14
C LYS A 63 7.61 -7.89 -20.45
N ALA A 64 6.64 -7.02 -20.78
CA ALA A 64 6.52 -5.73 -20.14
C ALA A 64 6.41 -5.88 -18.61
N CYS A 65 7.14 -5.03 -17.87
CA CYS A 65 7.13 -4.98 -16.42
C CYS A 65 6.98 -3.53 -15.95
N TRP A 66 6.13 -3.29 -14.97
CA TRP A 66 5.88 -1.99 -14.39
C TRP A 66 6.09 -2.03 -12.88
N LEU A 67 6.95 -1.15 -12.36
CA LEU A 67 7.30 -1.09 -10.94
C LEU A 67 6.37 -0.11 -10.21
N THR A 68 5.69 -0.57 -9.17
CA THR A 68 4.73 0.22 -8.39
C THR A 68 5.09 0.21 -6.90
N PHE A 69 4.97 1.38 -6.23
CA PHE A 69 5.39 1.61 -4.85
C PHE A 69 4.26 2.28 -4.08
N ASP A 70 3.68 1.57 -3.11
CA ASP A 70 2.48 1.99 -2.38
C ASP A 70 2.84 2.68 -1.05
N ASP A 71 1.87 3.37 -0.43
CA ASP A 71 1.86 3.97 0.91
C ASP A 71 2.72 5.22 1.13
N GLY A 72 3.59 5.59 0.21
CA GLY A 72 4.35 6.85 0.32
C GLY A 72 5.46 6.87 1.37
N TYR A 73 6.10 5.73 1.65
CA TYR A 73 7.17 5.64 2.64
C TYR A 73 8.39 6.51 2.30
N ALA A 74 9.05 7.06 3.32
CA ALA A 74 10.33 7.77 3.21
C ALA A 74 11.43 6.92 2.52
N ASP A 75 11.31 5.61 2.58
CA ASP A 75 12.16 4.66 1.85
C ASP A 75 12.20 4.93 0.37
N HIS A 76 11.06 5.37 -0.19
CA HIS A 76 10.90 5.58 -1.62
C HIS A 76 11.78 6.75 -2.11
N SER A 77 11.87 7.83 -1.34
CA SER A 77 12.80 8.94 -1.61
C SER A 77 14.24 8.56 -1.27
N LYS A 78 14.46 7.94 -0.10
CA LYS A 78 15.81 7.71 0.43
C LYS A 78 16.58 6.58 -0.26
N PHE A 79 15.88 5.50 -0.64
CA PHE A 79 16.52 4.27 -1.12
C PHE A 79 16.06 3.86 -2.52
N VAL A 80 14.75 3.95 -2.83
CA VAL A 80 14.21 3.48 -4.11
C VAL A 80 14.58 4.43 -5.23
N LEU A 81 14.29 5.72 -5.11
CA LEU A 81 14.55 6.72 -6.15
C LEU A 81 16.02 6.72 -6.62
N PRO A 82 17.04 6.75 -5.74
CA PRO A 82 18.43 6.69 -6.17
C PRO A 82 18.79 5.42 -6.98
N GLU A 83 18.24 4.27 -6.61
CA GLU A 83 18.48 3.03 -7.33
C GLU A 83 17.80 2.98 -8.71
N LEU A 84 16.60 3.55 -8.84
CA LEU A 84 15.91 3.68 -10.12
C LEU A 84 16.66 4.66 -11.05
N LEU A 85 17.04 5.83 -10.55
CA LEU A 85 17.79 6.83 -11.32
C LEU A 85 19.14 6.29 -11.81
N LYS A 86 19.88 5.60 -10.95
CA LYS A 86 21.17 4.98 -11.30
C LYS A 86 21.05 3.99 -12.47
N ARG A 87 19.90 3.34 -12.61
CA ARG A 87 19.62 2.35 -13.65
C ARG A 87 18.84 2.92 -14.84
N ASN A 88 18.50 4.21 -14.81
CA ASN A 88 17.61 4.86 -15.79
C ASN A 88 16.25 4.13 -15.90
N LEU A 89 15.70 3.71 -14.75
CA LEU A 89 14.40 3.05 -14.64
C LEU A 89 13.36 4.03 -14.13
N HIS A 90 12.08 3.78 -14.49
CA HIS A 90 10.94 4.54 -14.02
C HIS A 90 10.12 3.71 -13.04
N GLY A 91 9.57 4.37 -12.00
CA GLY A 91 8.64 3.79 -11.05
C GLY A 91 7.37 4.62 -10.94
N ALA A 92 6.29 3.97 -10.50
CA ALA A 92 5.03 4.62 -10.16
C ALA A 92 4.81 4.56 -8.65
N PHE A 93 4.59 5.72 -8.04
CA PHE A 93 4.45 5.88 -6.61
C PHE A 93 3.02 6.29 -6.27
N PHE A 94 2.45 5.66 -5.25
CA PHE A 94 1.06 5.86 -4.84
C PHE A 94 0.99 6.26 -3.35
N PRO A 95 1.35 7.51 -3.00
CA PRO A 95 1.24 8.00 -1.64
C PRO A 95 -0.20 8.41 -1.32
N PRO A 96 -0.81 7.96 -0.21
CA PRO A 96 -2.08 8.49 0.27
C PRO A 96 -1.89 9.89 0.86
N LYS A 97 -2.80 10.82 0.53
CA LYS A 97 -2.73 12.23 0.95
C LYS A 97 -2.50 12.40 2.45
N VAL A 98 -3.25 11.67 3.28
CA VAL A 98 -3.23 11.82 4.74
C VAL A 98 -1.89 11.50 5.37
N ALA A 99 -1.13 10.58 4.78
CA ALA A 99 0.21 10.23 5.26
C ALA A 99 1.24 11.33 4.95
N ILE A 100 1.07 12.04 3.84
CA ILE A 100 2.03 13.03 3.33
C ILE A 100 1.74 14.43 3.87
N GLU A 101 0.46 14.86 3.87
CA GLU A 101 0.08 16.24 4.22
C GLU A 101 -0.39 16.38 5.67
N ASP A 102 -1.02 15.35 6.23
CA ASP A 102 -1.66 15.44 7.54
C ASP A 102 -0.83 14.75 8.65
N THR A 103 0.35 14.21 8.33
CA THR A 103 1.25 13.50 9.25
C THR A 103 0.54 12.39 10.06
N VAL A 104 -0.36 11.65 9.43
CA VAL A 104 -1.14 10.58 10.05
C VAL A 104 -0.54 9.23 9.71
N VAL A 105 -0.16 8.45 10.72
CA VAL A 105 0.26 7.06 10.51
C VAL A 105 -0.96 6.21 10.15
N LEU A 106 -0.90 5.53 9.01
CA LEU A 106 -1.96 4.64 8.53
C LEU A 106 -2.21 3.50 9.52
N GLU A 107 -3.47 3.11 9.72
CA GLU A 107 -3.84 2.03 10.64
C GLU A 107 -3.06 0.73 10.37
N ALA A 108 -2.86 0.39 9.10
CA ALA A 108 -2.04 -0.77 8.72
C ALA A 108 -0.60 -0.67 9.22
N ASN A 109 0.00 0.52 9.13
CA ASN A 109 1.38 0.74 9.55
C ASN A 109 1.56 0.76 11.07
N LEU A 110 0.58 1.26 11.82
CA LEU A 110 0.57 1.08 13.28
C LEU A 110 0.66 -0.41 13.63
N VAL A 111 -0.22 -1.23 13.05
CA VAL A 111 -0.26 -2.68 13.30
C VAL A 111 1.02 -3.38 12.86
N HIS A 112 1.60 -3.00 11.71
CA HIS A 112 2.87 -3.58 11.24
C HIS A 112 4.01 -3.31 12.22
N HIS A 113 4.12 -2.09 12.75
CA HIS A 113 5.18 -1.74 13.68
C HIS A 113 4.97 -2.34 15.07
N ILE A 114 3.72 -2.40 15.57
CA ILE A 114 3.40 -3.15 16.80
C ILE A 114 3.87 -4.61 16.65
N LEU A 115 3.48 -5.28 15.57
CA LEU A 115 3.87 -6.67 15.32
C LEU A 115 5.39 -6.85 15.17
N SER A 116 6.10 -5.84 14.67
CA SER A 116 7.56 -5.89 14.52
C SER A 116 8.33 -5.77 15.84
N CYS A 117 7.67 -5.26 16.88
CA CYS A 117 8.26 -5.03 18.22
C CYS A 117 7.81 -6.06 19.28
N VAL A 118 6.89 -6.97 18.92
CA VAL A 118 6.35 -7.98 19.83
C VAL A 118 7.04 -9.32 19.62
N ASP A 119 7.66 -9.86 20.67
CA ASP A 119 8.34 -11.16 20.64
C ASP A 119 7.35 -12.34 20.60
N ASP A 120 6.22 -12.22 21.31
CA ASP A 120 5.19 -13.26 21.38
C ASP A 120 3.81 -12.71 21.00
N VAL A 121 3.38 -12.98 19.78
CA VAL A 121 2.08 -12.54 19.26
C VAL A 121 0.90 -13.10 20.06
N LYS A 122 1.04 -14.24 20.76
CA LYS A 122 -0.02 -14.78 21.62
C LYS A 122 -0.32 -13.86 22.81
N GLN A 123 0.70 -13.23 23.36
CA GLN A 123 0.51 -12.21 24.40
C GLN A 123 -0.24 -10.99 23.86
N LEU A 124 0.07 -10.56 22.63
CA LEU A 124 -0.66 -9.48 21.98
C LEU A 124 -2.13 -9.83 21.75
N VAL A 125 -2.43 -11.07 21.30
CA VAL A 125 -3.81 -11.59 21.20
C VAL A 125 -4.53 -11.54 22.55
N PHE A 126 -3.87 -11.98 23.63
CA PHE A 126 -4.44 -11.92 24.98
C PHE A 126 -4.78 -10.49 25.40
N LYS A 127 -3.86 -9.55 25.19
CA LYS A 127 -4.09 -8.10 25.47
C LYS A 127 -5.22 -7.52 24.62
N LEU A 128 -5.25 -7.81 23.32
CA LEU A 128 -6.29 -7.36 22.40
C LEU A 128 -7.67 -7.85 22.86
N ASN A 129 -7.79 -9.13 23.20
CA ASN A 129 -9.03 -9.71 23.72
C ASN A 129 -9.45 -9.08 25.07
N SER A 130 -8.48 -8.70 25.92
CA SER A 130 -8.75 -7.97 27.15
C SER A 130 -9.32 -6.58 26.88
N CYS A 131 -8.75 -5.83 25.92
CA CYS A 131 -9.28 -4.53 25.49
C CYS A 131 -10.71 -4.66 24.91
N CYS A 132 -10.97 -5.71 24.12
CA CYS A 132 -12.31 -5.98 23.59
C CYS A 132 -13.33 -6.19 24.73
N ARG A 133 -12.99 -6.99 25.75
CA ARG A 133 -13.86 -7.21 26.93
C ARG A 133 -14.12 -5.89 27.68
N SER A 134 -13.07 -5.12 27.92
CA SER A 134 -13.20 -3.82 28.62
C SER A 134 -14.08 -2.83 27.86
N SER A 135 -14.17 -2.99 26.53
CA SER A 135 -15.05 -2.20 25.64
C SER A 135 -16.46 -2.79 25.49
N GLY A 136 -16.80 -3.83 26.26
CA GLY A 136 -18.16 -4.42 26.29
C GLY A 136 -18.42 -5.51 25.24
N ILE A 137 -17.40 -5.97 24.50
CA ILE A 137 -17.56 -7.11 23.58
C ILE A 137 -17.59 -8.41 24.38
N ALA A 138 -18.64 -9.24 24.16
CA ALA A 138 -18.82 -10.48 24.89
C ALA A 138 -17.77 -11.55 24.55
N ASP A 139 -17.42 -12.39 25.52
CA ASP A 139 -16.45 -13.51 25.31
C ASP A 139 -16.87 -14.46 24.18
N SER A 140 -18.17 -14.69 24.01
CA SER A 140 -18.70 -15.50 22.92
C SER A 140 -18.44 -14.89 21.55
N GLU A 141 -18.51 -13.56 21.44
CA GLU A 141 -18.23 -12.83 20.21
C GLU A 141 -16.73 -12.81 19.91
N ILE A 142 -15.90 -12.57 20.93
CA ILE A 142 -14.43 -12.64 20.81
C ILE A 142 -14.01 -14.05 20.35
N GLY A 143 -14.60 -15.10 20.94
CA GLY A 143 -14.35 -16.50 20.54
C GLY A 143 -14.79 -16.77 19.10
N SER A 144 -15.92 -16.22 18.67
CA SER A 144 -16.39 -16.31 17.29
C SER A 144 -15.43 -15.64 16.32
N HIS A 145 -14.99 -14.41 16.62
CA HIS A 145 -14.01 -13.69 15.82
C HIS A 145 -12.67 -14.46 15.73
N TYR A 146 -12.21 -15.06 16.83
CA TYR A 146 -10.98 -15.85 16.79
C TYR A 146 -11.12 -17.06 15.87
N ASN A 147 -12.22 -17.81 15.97
CA ASN A 147 -12.48 -18.96 15.11
C ASN A 147 -12.60 -18.59 13.64
N GLU A 148 -13.16 -17.43 13.33
CA GLU A 148 -13.36 -16.96 11.95
C GLU A 148 -12.09 -16.39 11.34
N TYR A 149 -11.32 -15.60 12.11
CA TYR A 149 -10.22 -14.79 11.56
C TYR A 149 -8.82 -15.33 11.87
N ALA A 150 -8.63 -16.21 12.86
CA ALA A 150 -7.33 -16.81 13.17
C ALA A 150 -6.98 -17.95 12.19
N VAL A 151 -7.00 -17.65 10.89
CA VAL A 151 -6.69 -18.60 9.82
C VAL A 151 -5.36 -18.20 9.19
N PRO A 152 -4.31 -19.04 9.27
CA PRO A 152 -3.00 -18.71 8.73
C PRO A 152 -3.06 -18.54 7.20
N ASN A 153 -2.23 -17.68 6.67
CA ASN A 153 -2.09 -17.47 5.24
C ASN A 153 -0.64 -17.70 4.77
N ARG A 154 -0.32 -17.34 3.52
CA ARG A 154 1.02 -17.50 2.94
C ARG A 154 2.12 -16.80 3.76
N PHE A 155 1.81 -15.69 4.42
CA PHE A 155 2.79 -14.81 5.05
C PHE A 155 2.75 -14.85 6.57
N ASP A 156 1.59 -15.11 7.18
CA ASP A 156 1.32 -14.92 8.60
C ASP A 156 0.74 -16.17 9.26
N ASN A 157 1.14 -16.42 10.51
CA ASN A 157 0.47 -17.42 11.37
C ASN A 157 -0.93 -16.94 11.78
N ALA A 158 -1.70 -17.83 12.40
CA ALA A 158 -3.09 -17.60 12.79
C ALA A 158 -3.25 -16.38 13.71
N GLU A 159 -2.40 -16.25 14.71
CA GLU A 159 -2.44 -15.16 15.69
C GLU A 159 -2.13 -13.81 15.06
N THR A 160 -1.14 -13.75 14.17
CA THR A 160 -0.81 -12.53 13.42
C THR A 160 -1.95 -12.11 12.50
N VAL A 161 -2.56 -13.07 11.79
CA VAL A 161 -3.73 -12.78 10.94
C VAL A 161 -4.88 -12.26 11.79
N TYR A 162 -5.16 -12.88 12.94
CA TYR A 162 -6.21 -12.44 13.86
C TYR A 162 -6.00 -11.00 14.31
N VAL A 163 -4.80 -10.65 14.80
CA VAL A 163 -4.49 -9.27 15.22
C VAL A 163 -4.71 -8.29 14.08
N LYS A 164 -4.19 -8.59 12.89
CA LYS A 164 -4.37 -7.74 11.70
C LYS A 164 -5.85 -7.57 11.37
N ARG A 165 -6.63 -8.66 11.33
CA ARG A 165 -8.05 -8.59 11.00
C ARG A 165 -8.84 -7.77 12.01
N MET A 166 -8.64 -8.00 13.30
CA MET A 166 -9.30 -7.26 14.37
C MET A 166 -9.01 -5.76 14.29
N LEU A 167 -7.72 -5.38 14.20
CA LEU A 167 -7.28 -3.98 14.24
C LEU A 167 -7.36 -3.24 12.90
N GLN A 168 -7.65 -3.91 11.79
CA GLN A 168 -7.76 -3.25 10.48
C GLN A 168 -9.19 -3.30 9.92
N HIS A 169 -10.01 -4.29 10.29
CA HIS A 169 -11.29 -4.52 9.61
C HIS A 169 -12.47 -4.84 10.52
N VAL A 170 -12.30 -5.64 11.60
CA VAL A 170 -13.39 -6.25 12.34
C VAL A 170 -13.96 -5.33 13.42
N LEU A 171 -13.10 -4.80 14.28
CA LEU A 171 -13.54 -3.90 15.36
C LEU A 171 -14.09 -2.57 14.80
N PRO A 172 -15.01 -1.91 15.54
CA PRO A 172 -15.45 -0.56 15.18
C PRO A 172 -14.27 0.40 14.97
N PRO A 173 -14.34 1.32 14.00
CA PRO A 173 -13.21 2.18 13.62
C PRO A 173 -12.56 2.94 14.78
N GLU A 174 -13.37 3.53 15.65
CA GLU A 174 -12.87 4.30 16.82
C GLU A 174 -12.15 3.39 17.83
N LEU A 175 -12.69 2.18 18.06
CA LEU A 175 -12.05 1.21 18.95
C LEU A 175 -10.75 0.65 18.38
N ARG A 176 -10.71 0.34 17.06
CA ARG A 176 -9.49 -0.07 16.38
C ARG A 176 -8.38 0.95 16.56
N LEU A 177 -8.70 2.21 16.28
CA LEU A 177 -7.73 3.29 16.33
C LEU A 177 -7.24 3.54 17.77
N SER A 178 -8.14 3.50 18.77
CA SER A 178 -7.76 3.62 20.18
C SER A 178 -6.81 2.52 20.60
N ILE A 179 -7.20 1.26 20.40
CA ILE A 179 -6.36 0.11 20.78
C ILE A 179 -5.01 0.13 20.02
N SER A 180 -5.02 0.46 18.74
CA SER A 180 -3.78 0.51 17.94
C SER A 180 -2.84 1.60 18.44
N ARG A 181 -3.33 2.75 18.87
CA ARG A 181 -2.51 3.81 19.45
C ARG A 181 -1.93 3.41 20.80
N ASP A 182 -2.77 2.86 21.70
CA ASP A 182 -2.33 2.39 23.00
C ASP A 182 -1.24 1.31 22.87
N PHE A 183 -1.40 0.37 21.96
CA PHE A 183 -0.42 -0.66 21.68
C PHE A 183 0.83 -0.10 21.00
N PHE A 184 0.68 0.89 20.13
CA PHE A 184 1.81 1.55 19.49
C PHE A 184 2.66 2.28 20.54
N ASP A 185 2.05 3.03 21.43
CA ASP A 185 2.75 3.72 22.52
C ASP A 185 3.44 2.72 23.46
N GLU A 186 2.79 1.59 23.76
CA GLU A 186 3.34 0.55 24.65
C GLU A 186 4.53 -0.20 24.02
N PHE A 187 4.38 -0.66 22.76
CA PHE A 187 5.33 -1.60 22.15
C PHE A 187 6.39 -0.92 21.28
N VAL A 188 6.03 0.19 20.62
CA VAL A 188 6.95 0.92 19.74
C VAL A 188 7.67 2.03 20.47
N GLY A 189 7.01 2.65 21.46
CA GLY A 189 7.64 3.56 22.41
C GLY A 189 8.09 4.90 21.84
N VAL A 190 7.44 5.36 20.76
CA VAL A 190 7.62 6.69 20.14
C VAL A 190 6.27 7.33 19.90
N SER A 191 6.20 8.68 19.88
CA SER A 191 4.93 9.33 19.54
C SER A 191 4.54 9.04 18.11
N VAL A 192 3.23 8.88 17.84
CA VAL A 192 2.72 8.65 16.48
C VAL A 192 3.09 9.81 15.55
N ALA A 193 3.15 11.06 16.06
CA ALA A 193 3.51 12.22 15.27
C ALA A 193 4.99 12.18 14.82
N ASP A 194 5.93 11.99 15.77
CA ASP A 194 7.36 11.88 15.44
C ASP A 194 7.63 10.69 14.50
N PHE A 195 6.87 9.61 14.69
CA PHE A 195 6.97 8.43 13.86
C PHE A 195 6.46 8.65 12.43
N SER A 196 5.41 9.46 12.24
CA SER A 196 4.90 9.80 10.91
C SER A 196 5.97 10.51 10.06
N ASP A 197 6.68 11.47 10.64
CA ASP A 197 7.74 12.23 9.96
C ASP A 197 8.94 11.33 9.58
N GLU A 198 9.20 10.27 10.37
CA GLU A 198 10.24 9.28 10.06
C GLU A 198 9.79 8.29 8.97
N LEU A 199 8.50 7.92 8.97
CA LEU A 199 7.96 6.83 8.16
C LEU A 199 7.63 7.24 6.73
N TYR A 200 7.07 8.44 6.53
CA TYR A 200 6.57 8.87 5.23
C TYR A 200 7.43 9.95 4.59
N MET A 201 7.29 10.09 3.28
CA MET A 201 7.85 11.21 2.54
C MET A 201 7.18 12.52 2.96
N SER A 202 7.94 13.59 2.94
CA SER A 202 7.40 14.96 2.94
C SER A 202 6.78 15.32 1.58
N VAL A 203 5.96 16.38 1.55
CA VAL A 203 5.42 16.95 0.31
C VAL A 203 6.52 17.26 -0.70
N ASP A 204 7.66 17.79 -0.23
CA ASP A 204 8.80 18.15 -1.10
C ASP A 204 9.50 16.91 -1.67
N GLU A 205 9.63 15.83 -0.91
CA GLU A 205 10.16 14.55 -1.41
C GLU A 205 9.23 13.94 -2.48
N VAL A 206 7.90 14.04 -2.33
CA VAL A 206 6.96 13.62 -3.39
C VAL A 206 7.10 14.50 -4.63
N ARG A 207 7.27 15.82 -4.49
CA ARG A 207 7.57 16.74 -5.61
C ARG A 207 8.87 16.38 -6.30
N ASP A 208 9.87 15.93 -5.55
CA ASP A 208 11.16 15.54 -6.13
C ASP A 208 11.06 14.22 -6.91
N LEU A 209 10.18 13.29 -6.52
CA LEU A 209 9.81 12.14 -7.38
C LEU A 209 9.29 12.62 -8.74
N VAL A 210 8.32 13.54 -8.74
CA VAL A 210 7.73 14.09 -9.98
C VAL A 210 8.78 14.78 -10.85
N LYS A 211 9.61 15.65 -10.27
CA LYS A 211 10.70 16.36 -10.99
C LYS A 211 11.75 15.41 -11.55
N SER A 212 11.94 14.26 -10.91
CA SER A 212 12.87 13.21 -11.35
C SER A 212 12.30 12.31 -12.45
N GLY A 213 11.10 12.60 -12.96
CA GLY A 213 10.45 11.82 -14.02
C GLY A 213 9.77 10.55 -13.53
N MET A 214 9.59 10.39 -12.22
CA MET A 214 8.80 9.29 -11.66
C MET A 214 7.30 9.63 -11.75
N TYR A 215 6.47 8.62 -11.90
CA TYR A 215 5.03 8.80 -11.89
C TYR A 215 4.52 8.81 -10.44
N VAL A 216 3.60 9.75 -10.13
CA VAL A 216 2.86 9.76 -8.86
C VAL A 216 1.37 9.67 -9.16
N GLY A 217 0.69 8.69 -8.57
CA GLY A 217 -0.73 8.42 -8.74
C GLY A 217 -1.50 8.38 -7.42
N SER A 218 -2.80 8.10 -7.50
CA SER A 218 -3.69 8.11 -6.34
C SER A 218 -3.65 6.79 -5.57
N HIS A 219 -3.54 6.87 -4.23
CA HIS A 219 -3.81 5.77 -3.30
C HIS A 219 -4.95 6.13 -2.34
N GLY A 220 -5.96 6.85 -2.85
CA GLY A 220 -6.98 7.49 -2.03
C GLY A 220 -6.42 8.65 -1.20
N SER A 221 -7.31 9.33 -0.51
CA SER A 221 -6.92 10.41 0.41
C SER A 221 -6.59 9.86 1.80
N ARG A 222 -7.45 9.00 2.35
CA ARG A 222 -7.38 8.50 3.73
C ARG A 222 -6.90 7.05 3.87
N HIS A 223 -6.56 6.42 2.75
CA HIS A 223 -6.18 5.00 2.70
C HIS A 223 -7.26 4.07 3.29
N TYR A 224 -8.54 4.36 3.04
CA TYR A 224 -9.64 3.50 3.47
C TYR A 224 -10.03 2.48 2.39
N PRO A 225 -10.50 1.29 2.80
CA PRO A 225 -11.09 0.35 1.84
C PRO A 225 -12.36 0.99 1.26
N LEU A 226 -12.31 1.36 -0.03
CA LEU A 226 -13.35 2.18 -0.65
C LEU A 226 -14.71 1.47 -0.74
N ASP A 227 -14.73 0.15 -0.80
CA ASP A 227 -15.95 -0.67 -0.79
C ASP A 227 -16.71 -0.65 0.56
N LYS A 228 -16.09 -0.15 1.63
CA LYS A 228 -16.65 -0.10 2.99
C LYS A 228 -17.20 1.28 3.39
N ILE A 229 -17.07 2.28 2.54
CA ILE A 229 -17.56 3.64 2.80
C ILE A 229 -18.65 4.02 1.82
N SER A 230 -19.48 4.98 2.19
CA SER A 230 -20.60 5.45 1.36
C SER A 230 -20.12 6.06 0.03
N SER A 231 -20.99 6.12 -0.96
CA SER A 231 -20.68 6.71 -2.28
C SER A 231 -20.24 8.18 -2.17
N GLY A 232 -20.84 8.95 -1.25
CA GLY A 232 -20.44 10.34 -0.99
C GLY A 232 -19.04 10.45 -0.39
N GLU A 233 -18.67 9.54 0.51
CA GLU A 233 -17.32 9.47 1.09
C GLU A 233 -16.30 9.02 0.07
N GLN A 234 -16.61 8.03 -0.79
CA GLN A 234 -15.76 7.62 -1.90
C GLN A 234 -15.47 8.79 -2.85
N GLN A 235 -16.52 9.54 -3.24
CA GLN A 235 -16.34 10.71 -4.11
C GLN A 235 -15.47 11.77 -3.45
N LYS A 236 -15.67 12.05 -2.15
CA LYS A 236 -14.83 13.00 -1.40
C LYS A 236 -13.40 12.55 -1.30
N ASP A 237 -13.14 11.27 -1.03
CA ASP A 237 -11.81 10.70 -0.91
C ASP A 237 -11.03 10.80 -2.23
N ILE A 238 -11.66 10.40 -3.35
CA ILE A 238 -11.08 10.52 -4.69
C ILE A 238 -10.77 11.99 -5.02
N GLN A 239 -11.70 12.91 -4.78
CA GLN A 239 -11.48 14.33 -5.06
C GLN A 239 -10.34 14.91 -4.24
N GLN A 240 -10.25 14.59 -2.96
CA GLN A 240 -9.15 15.04 -2.10
C GLN A 240 -7.80 14.47 -2.54
N SER A 241 -7.78 13.22 -2.98
CA SER A 241 -6.56 12.63 -3.55
C SER A 241 -6.12 13.34 -4.85
N LEU A 242 -7.06 13.70 -5.73
CA LEU A 242 -6.74 14.47 -6.94
C LEU A 242 -6.22 15.88 -6.62
N ASN A 243 -6.81 16.55 -5.63
CA ASN A 243 -6.31 17.85 -5.17
C ASN A 243 -4.86 17.74 -4.63
N PHE A 244 -4.55 16.64 -3.93
CA PHE A 244 -3.18 16.35 -3.50
C PHE A 244 -2.24 16.13 -4.69
N LEU A 245 -2.63 15.35 -5.70
CA LEU A 245 -1.84 15.15 -6.91
C LEU A 245 -1.53 16.49 -7.60
N GLU A 246 -2.53 17.35 -7.73
CA GLU A 246 -2.34 18.72 -8.27
C GLU A 246 -1.35 19.53 -7.43
N HIS A 247 -1.48 19.48 -6.09
CA HIS A 247 -0.60 20.20 -5.16
C HIS A 247 0.87 19.78 -5.30
N VAL A 248 1.15 18.52 -5.55
CA VAL A 248 2.52 18.02 -5.73
C VAL A 248 3.01 18.09 -7.18
N GLY A 249 2.18 18.56 -8.11
CA GLY A 249 2.52 18.68 -9.54
C GLY A 249 2.43 17.37 -10.32
N ALA A 250 1.72 16.37 -9.77
CA ALA A 250 1.47 15.08 -10.42
C ALA A 250 0.27 15.15 -11.37
N PRO A 251 0.13 14.19 -12.32
CA PRO A 251 -0.98 14.19 -13.27
C PRO A 251 -2.34 14.00 -12.60
N THR A 252 -3.32 14.87 -12.92
CA THR A 252 -4.72 14.77 -12.52
C THR A 252 -5.64 14.41 -13.69
N LYS A 253 -5.08 14.31 -14.90
CA LYS A 253 -5.72 13.82 -16.10
C LYS A 253 -5.04 12.51 -16.49
N ASP A 254 -5.84 11.53 -16.90
CA ASP A 254 -5.33 10.22 -17.28
C ASP A 254 -4.54 9.53 -16.15
N TRP A 255 -4.95 9.79 -14.92
CA TRP A 255 -4.30 9.32 -13.72
C TRP A 255 -4.58 7.83 -13.45
N VAL A 256 -3.81 7.25 -12.54
CA VAL A 256 -3.93 5.85 -12.13
C VAL A 256 -4.42 5.77 -10.69
N MET A 257 -5.39 4.86 -10.46
CA MET A 257 -5.86 4.50 -9.11
C MET A 257 -5.16 3.24 -8.62
N CYS A 258 -4.48 3.33 -7.49
CA CYS A 258 -4.08 2.17 -6.69
C CYS A 258 -5.07 2.05 -5.53
N TYR A 259 -5.91 1.00 -5.53
CA TYR A 259 -6.94 0.88 -4.49
C TYR A 259 -6.34 0.47 -3.15
N PRO A 260 -6.56 1.23 -2.06
CA PRO A 260 -6.17 0.81 -0.72
C PRO A 260 -6.75 -0.58 -0.39
N TYR A 261 -5.91 -1.49 0.06
CA TYR A 261 -6.27 -2.91 0.32
C TYR A 261 -6.80 -3.66 -0.92
N GLY A 262 -6.66 -3.12 -2.12
CA GLY A 262 -7.32 -3.63 -3.33
C GLY A 262 -8.85 -3.49 -3.31
N ALA A 263 -9.41 -2.72 -2.38
CA ALA A 263 -10.84 -2.66 -2.10
C ALA A 263 -11.56 -1.64 -2.99
N TYR A 264 -12.52 -2.13 -3.80
CA TYR A 264 -13.36 -1.31 -4.67
C TYR A 264 -14.72 -1.99 -4.88
N ASN A 265 -15.69 -1.24 -5.38
CA ASN A 265 -16.99 -1.73 -5.83
C ASN A 265 -17.42 -0.99 -7.11
N ASP A 266 -18.60 -1.29 -7.65
CA ASP A 266 -19.10 -0.68 -8.90
C ASP A 266 -19.23 0.85 -8.80
N VAL A 267 -19.53 1.37 -7.62
CA VAL A 267 -19.58 2.83 -7.34
C VAL A 267 -18.17 3.40 -7.47
N THR A 268 -17.18 2.74 -6.87
CA THR A 268 -15.76 3.14 -6.97
C THR A 268 -15.32 3.19 -8.44
N LEU A 269 -15.58 2.13 -9.20
CA LEU A 269 -15.24 2.06 -10.63
C LEU A 269 -15.91 3.18 -11.45
N SER A 270 -17.16 3.47 -11.16
CA SER A 270 -17.89 4.57 -11.81
C SER A 270 -17.28 5.93 -11.48
N LEU A 271 -16.90 6.16 -10.23
CA LEU A 271 -16.31 7.41 -9.77
C LEU A 271 -14.92 7.64 -10.37
N VAL A 272 -14.03 6.66 -10.33
CA VAL A 272 -12.67 6.82 -10.89
C VAL A 272 -12.70 7.09 -12.39
N LYS A 273 -13.58 6.41 -13.15
CA LYS A 273 -13.83 6.67 -14.56
C LYS A 273 -14.36 8.10 -14.79
N LYS A 274 -15.36 8.53 -14.01
CA LYS A 274 -15.95 9.86 -14.09
C LYS A 274 -14.91 10.96 -13.83
N HIS A 275 -13.96 10.72 -12.93
CA HIS A 275 -12.87 11.65 -12.61
C HIS A 275 -11.65 11.53 -13.53
N GLY A 276 -11.75 10.76 -14.62
CA GLY A 276 -10.73 10.73 -15.68
C GLY A 276 -9.52 9.85 -15.41
N ALA A 277 -9.66 8.83 -14.56
CA ALA A 277 -8.64 7.80 -14.43
C ALA A 277 -8.50 7.00 -15.75
N SER A 278 -7.28 6.59 -16.06
CA SER A 278 -6.99 5.70 -17.21
C SER A 278 -7.04 4.24 -16.85
N LEU A 279 -6.65 3.89 -15.64
CA LEU A 279 -6.65 2.51 -15.15
C LEU A 279 -6.65 2.46 -13.61
N GLY A 280 -6.90 1.26 -13.07
CA GLY A 280 -6.80 0.97 -11.64
C GLY A 280 -6.04 -0.33 -11.39
N ILE A 281 -5.29 -0.39 -10.30
CA ILE A 281 -4.51 -1.55 -9.86
C ILE A 281 -4.97 -2.02 -8.49
N THR A 282 -4.99 -3.34 -8.31
CA THR A 282 -5.46 -4.01 -7.09
C THR A 282 -4.32 -4.77 -6.38
N ILE A 283 -4.66 -5.58 -5.39
CA ILE A 283 -3.77 -6.55 -4.76
C ILE A 283 -4.03 -7.99 -5.25
N ASP A 284 -4.93 -8.18 -6.20
CA ASP A 284 -5.22 -9.49 -6.76
C ASP A 284 -3.97 -10.07 -7.41
N PHE A 285 -3.70 -11.34 -7.12
CA PHE A 285 -2.52 -12.02 -7.63
C PHE A 285 -2.67 -12.36 -9.12
N GLY A 286 -1.76 -11.89 -9.96
CA GLY A 286 -1.76 -12.25 -11.38
C GLY A 286 -0.88 -11.36 -12.26
N VAL A 287 -0.79 -11.76 -13.52
CA VAL A 287 -0.21 -10.97 -14.61
C VAL A 287 -1.35 -10.34 -15.40
N ALA A 288 -1.37 -9.03 -15.49
CA ALA A 288 -2.43 -8.29 -16.16
C ALA A 288 -2.49 -8.61 -17.68
N ASN A 289 -3.69 -8.81 -18.20
CA ASN A 289 -3.99 -9.02 -19.61
C ASN A 289 -4.90 -7.91 -20.12
N PHE A 290 -4.36 -6.94 -20.83
CA PHE A 290 -5.09 -5.77 -21.34
C PHE A 290 -6.19 -6.07 -22.35
N GLU A 291 -6.23 -7.30 -22.89
CA GLU A 291 -7.27 -7.75 -23.84
C GLU A 291 -8.45 -8.44 -23.11
N ALA A 292 -8.26 -8.91 -21.87
CA ALA A 292 -9.24 -9.71 -21.15
C ALA A 292 -9.66 -9.12 -19.79
N ASP A 293 -8.75 -8.43 -19.11
CA ASP A 293 -9.00 -7.93 -17.75
C ASP A 293 -9.77 -6.61 -17.75
N ASN A 294 -10.41 -6.32 -16.63
CA ASN A 294 -10.93 -4.99 -16.38
C ASN A 294 -9.76 -4.03 -16.12
N LEU A 295 -9.52 -3.10 -17.04
CA LEU A 295 -8.43 -2.13 -16.94
C LEU A 295 -8.48 -1.26 -15.68
N PHE A 296 -9.63 -1.19 -15.00
CA PHE A 296 -9.79 -0.51 -13.72
C PHE A 296 -9.64 -1.44 -12.51
N ALA A 297 -9.16 -2.67 -12.69
CA ALA A 297 -8.92 -3.64 -11.62
C ALA A 297 -7.81 -4.62 -12.03
N LEU A 298 -6.65 -4.10 -12.43
CA LEU A 298 -5.54 -4.93 -12.89
C LEU A 298 -4.84 -5.62 -11.71
N PRO A 299 -4.54 -6.93 -11.84
CA PRO A 299 -3.83 -7.69 -10.82
C PRO A 299 -2.35 -7.32 -10.77
N ARG A 300 -1.70 -7.63 -9.64
CA ARG A 300 -0.27 -7.40 -9.42
C ARG A 300 0.42 -8.65 -8.88
N LEU A 301 1.74 -8.69 -8.99
CA LEU A 301 2.60 -9.63 -8.28
C LEU A 301 3.30 -8.91 -7.13
N ASP A 302 3.40 -9.61 -5.99
CA ASP A 302 4.11 -9.10 -4.82
C ASP A 302 5.63 -9.27 -4.99
N THR A 303 6.41 -8.40 -4.33
CA THR A 303 7.88 -8.51 -4.31
C THR A 303 8.39 -9.89 -3.88
N ASN A 304 7.61 -10.64 -3.07
CA ASN A 304 7.95 -12.01 -2.66
C ASN A 304 7.76 -13.06 -3.76
N ASP A 305 7.17 -12.70 -4.89
CA ASP A 305 7.01 -13.59 -6.06
C ASP A 305 8.26 -13.59 -6.96
N PHE A 306 9.25 -12.76 -6.63
CA PHE A 306 10.51 -12.63 -7.36
C PHE A 306 11.71 -13.03 -6.51
N PRO A 307 12.82 -13.49 -7.13
CA PRO A 307 14.07 -13.76 -6.42
C PRO A 307 14.59 -12.51 -5.67
N GLN A 308 15.09 -12.72 -4.43
CA GLN A 308 15.65 -11.66 -3.59
C GLN A 308 17.15 -11.82 -3.40
#